data_7c13c3133d976db27d55ee82ca8e0477
#
_entry.id   7c13c3133d976db27d55ee82ca8e0477
#
_cell.length_a   1.000
_cell.length_b   1.000
_cell.length_c   1.000
_cell.angle_alpha   90.00
_cell.angle_beta   90.00
_cell.angle_gamma   90.00
#
_symmetry.space_group_name_H-M   'P 1'
#
loop_
_entity.id
_entity.type
_entity.pdbx_description
1 polymer ?
#
loop_
_entity_poly.entity_id
_entity_poly.type
_entity_poly.pdbx_seq_one_letter_code
_entity_poly.pdbx_strand_id
1 'polypeptide(L)'
;AWSSDYATATGERRDVTLPDGSRLQLNTRSAVDVAFNRQQLSIDLKRGEVMLDCRQAAPGQPPVTLRTNTAALQTVGGRFVGRIEDDCLRVVVSEGRVFTRSQSTGLIQWLEPGGEWRVTASGAEQVTPSGMDAMAWTEGLIVGKNMLLRDFLTQISRYRRGYLTCSDDIAELRLSGVFRLQDPEQLLQLLPTTLPVQVRQLTRWWVRVEALGRA
;
A
#
# COMPACT_ATOMS: atom_id res chain seq x y z
N ALA A 1 9.61 -18.50 -16.75
CA ALA A 1 9.04 -17.65 -15.69
C ALA A 1 10.03 -16.54 -15.45
N TRP A 2 9.65 -15.31 -15.73
CA TRP A 2 10.45 -14.12 -15.42
C TRP A 2 10.38 -13.93 -13.90
N SER A 3 11.50 -14.09 -13.21
CA SER A 3 11.56 -13.80 -11.78
C SER A 3 11.94 -12.36 -11.60
N SER A 4 11.15 -11.59 -10.84
CA SER A 4 11.53 -10.24 -10.40
C SER A 4 12.75 -10.32 -9.48
N ASP A 5 13.56 -9.24 -9.44
CA ASP A 5 14.75 -9.17 -8.58
C ASP A 5 14.38 -9.36 -7.10
N TYR A 6 13.25 -8.80 -6.68
CA TYR A 6 12.71 -8.97 -5.34
C TYR A 6 11.21 -9.24 -5.40
N ALA A 7 10.76 -10.21 -4.63
CA ALA A 7 9.34 -10.54 -4.50
C ALA A 7 9.00 -11.01 -3.09
N THR A 8 7.71 -10.89 -2.74
CA THR A 8 7.13 -11.35 -1.49
C THR A 8 5.92 -12.24 -1.73
N ALA A 9 5.72 -13.22 -0.85
CA ALA A 9 4.52 -14.05 -0.79
C ALA A 9 3.38 -13.35 -0.03
N THR A 10 2.23 -14.02 0.08
CA THR A 10 1.10 -13.55 0.89
C THR A 10 1.49 -13.46 2.36
N GLY A 11 1.32 -12.29 2.96
CA GLY A 11 1.68 -12.00 4.35
C GLY A 11 3.17 -11.72 4.59
N GLU A 12 4.01 -11.93 3.58
CA GLU A 12 5.44 -11.64 3.67
C GLU A 12 5.72 -10.15 3.46
N ARG A 13 6.71 -9.64 4.18
CA ARG A 13 7.31 -8.32 3.97
C ARG A 13 8.82 -8.46 3.83
N ARG A 14 9.44 -7.60 3.06
CA ARG A 14 10.88 -7.65 2.81
C ARG A 14 11.49 -6.27 2.81
N ASP A 15 12.62 -6.12 3.51
CA ASP A 15 13.46 -4.93 3.51
C ASP A 15 14.64 -5.12 2.55
N VAL A 16 14.92 -4.10 1.75
CA VAL A 16 16.03 -4.07 0.81
C VAL A 16 16.76 -2.73 0.95
N THR A 17 18.07 -2.78 1.11
CA THR A 17 18.92 -1.58 0.98
C THR A 17 19.39 -1.48 -0.47
N LEU A 18 19.09 -0.36 -1.11
CA LEU A 18 19.46 -0.12 -2.50
C LEU A 18 20.91 0.37 -2.63
N PRO A 19 21.52 0.29 -3.82
CA PRO A 19 22.92 0.65 -4.02
C PRO A 19 23.29 2.09 -3.66
N ASP A 20 22.34 3.03 -3.72
CA ASP A 20 22.51 4.44 -3.33
C ASP A 20 22.32 4.70 -1.81
N GLY A 21 22.03 3.65 -1.02
CA GLY A 21 21.72 3.73 0.40
C GLY A 21 20.23 3.94 0.72
N SER A 22 19.40 4.14 -0.28
CA SER A 22 17.94 4.21 -0.09
C SER A 22 17.38 2.89 0.43
N ARG A 23 16.29 2.95 1.19
CA ARG A 23 15.59 1.77 1.69
C ARG A 23 14.32 1.52 0.88
N LEU A 24 14.15 0.28 0.47
CA LEU A 24 12.95 -0.22 -0.19
C LEU A 24 12.33 -1.31 0.68
N GLN A 25 11.07 -1.14 1.06
CA GLN A 25 10.30 -2.20 1.72
C GLN A 25 9.21 -2.69 0.76
N LEU A 26 9.12 -4.01 0.60
CA LEU A 26 8.04 -4.66 -0.13
C LEU A 26 6.98 -5.15 0.86
N ASN A 27 5.73 -4.80 0.60
CA ASN A 27 4.59 -5.32 1.33
C ASN A 27 4.18 -6.70 0.79
N THR A 28 3.11 -7.26 1.31
CA THR A 28 2.53 -8.56 0.89
C THR A 28 2.33 -8.63 -0.62
N ARG A 29 2.64 -9.78 -1.24
CA ARG A 29 2.40 -10.12 -2.65
C ARG A 29 2.95 -9.08 -3.64
N SER A 30 4.09 -8.51 -3.34
CA SER A 30 4.74 -7.49 -4.15
C SER A 30 5.86 -8.07 -4.99
N ALA A 31 6.19 -7.40 -6.09
CA ALA A 31 7.32 -7.75 -6.94
C ALA A 31 7.89 -6.51 -7.63
N VAL A 32 9.21 -6.38 -7.60
CA VAL A 32 9.95 -5.28 -8.22
C VAL A 32 11.17 -5.76 -8.97
N ASP A 33 11.52 -5.02 -10.02
CA ASP A 33 12.83 -5.09 -10.65
C ASP A 33 13.58 -3.78 -10.36
N VAL A 34 14.88 -3.87 -10.12
CA VAL A 34 15.73 -2.72 -9.78
C VAL A 34 16.85 -2.57 -10.81
N ALA A 35 16.96 -1.40 -11.41
CA ALA A 35 18.04 -1.04 -12.29
C ALA A 35 18.80 0.16 -11.74
N PHE A 36 20.12 0.01 -11.61
CA PHE A 36 21.00 1.04 -11.09
C PHE A 36 22.17 1.29 -12.02
N ASN A 37 22.42 2.56 -12.30
CA ASN A 37 23.62 3.01 -12.98
C ASN A 37 24.03 4.40 -12.44
N ARG A 38 25.10 4.98 -12.99
CA ARG A 38 25.61 6.29 -12.53
C ARG A 38 24.65 7.46 -12.70
N GLN A 39 23.62 7.32 -13.54
CA GLN A 39 22.69 8.39 -13.89
C GLN A 39 21.29 8.18 -13.29
N GLN A 40 20.96 6.96 -12.88
CA GLN A 40 19.59 6.61 -12.53
C GLN A 40 19.54 5.40 -11.60
N LEU A 41 18.65 5.49 -10.62
CA LEU A 41 18.10 4.35 -9.89
C LEU A 41 16.62 4.22 -10.27
N SER A 42 16.25 3.10 -10.88
CA SER A 42 14.88 2.82 -11.31
C SER A 42 14.35 1.58 -10.66
N ILE A 43 13.15 1.67 -10.14
CA ILE A 43 12.41 0.58 -9.51
C ILE A 43 11.13 0.38 -10.32
N ASP A 44 10.99 -0.77 -10.94
CA ASP A 44 9.79 -1.16 -11.67
C ASP A 44 8.91 -2.02 -10.77
N LEU A 45 7.85 -1.42 -10.22
CA LEU A 45 6.84 -2.12 -9.42
C LEU A 45 5.90 -2.87 -10.36
N LYS A 46 5.99 -4.20 -10.35
CA LYS A 46 5.18 -5.10 -11.19
C LYS A 46 3.83 -5.42 -10.57
N ARG A 47 3.79 -5.55 -9.25
CA ARG A 47 2.57 -5.79 -8.47
C ARG A 47 2.77 -5.41 -7.02
N GLY A 48 1.65 -5.18 -6.32
CA GLY A 48 1.62 -4.99 -4.88
C GLY A 48 1.92 -3.55 -4.45
N GLU A 49 2.69 -3.43 -3.41
CA GLU A 49 2.93 -2.17 -2.69
C GLU A 49 4.35 -2.10 -2.15
N VAL A 50 4.95 -0.94 -2.27
CA VAL A 50 6.28 -0.66 -1.74
C VAL A 50 6.30 0.65 -0.97
N MET A 51 7.21 0.72 0.02
CA MET A 51 7.65 1.97 0.62
C MET A 51 9.08 2.24 0.15
N LEU A 52 9.32 3.45 -0.32
CA LEU A 52 10.63 3.94 -0.71
C LEU A 52 11.04 5.09 0.21
N ASP A 53 12.23 4.98 0.80
CA ASP A 53 12.82 6.02 1.65
C ASP A 53 14.20 6.41 1.11
N CYS A 54 14.25 7.56 0.46
CA CYS A 54 15.44 8.14 -0.15
C CYS A 54 16.02 9.31 0.64
N ARG A 55 15.55 9.57 1.86
CA ARG A 55 15.97 10.74 2.66
C ARG A 55 17.44 10.72 3.05
N GLN A 56 18.03 9.53 3.12
CA GLN A 56 19.43 9.32 3.48
C GLN A 56 20.32 8.97 2.27
N ALA A 57 19.81 9.16 1.05
CA ALA A 57 20.64 9.00 -0.13
C ALA A 57 21.84 9.97 -0.08
N ALA A 58 23.03 9.49 -0.48
CA ALA A 58 24.23 10.30 -0.44
C ALA A 58 24.08 11.55 -1.35
N PRO A 59 24.68 12.70 -0.97
CA PRO A 59 24.65 13.89 -1.81
C PRO A 59 25.19 13.61 -3.22
N GLY A 60 24.50 14.14 -4.23
CA GLY A 60 24.87 13.97 -5.63
C GLY A 60 24.41 12.66 -6.28
N GLN A 61 23.64 11.85 -5.56
CA GLN A 61 23.02 10.67 -6.16
C GLN A 61 21.92 11.06 -7.17
N PRO A 62 21.73 10.25 -8.23
CA PRO A 62 20.70 10.52 -9.22
C PRO A 62 19.30 10.39 -8.62
N PRO A 63 18.29 11.06 -9.21
CA PRO A 63 16.90 10.88 -8.81
C PRO A 63 16.49 9.41 -8.86
N VAL A 64 15.68 9.00 -7.89
CA VAL A 64 15.08 7.66 -7.88
C VAL A 64 13.74 7.72 -8.60
N THR A 65 13.52 6.77 -9.50
CA THR A 65 12.28 6.62 -10.26
C THR A 65 11.57 5.35 -9.83
N LEU A 66 10.30 5.46 -9.42
CA LEU A 66 9.38 4.34 -9.26
C LEU A 66 8.45 4.31 -10.47
N ARG A 67 8.40 3.19 -11.18
CA ARG A 67 7.54 3.00 -12.35
C ARG A 67 6.59 1.83 -12.17
N THR A 68 5.43 1.96 -12.81
CA THR A 68 4.46 0.88 -13.03
C THR A 68 4.05 0.90 -14.51
N ASN A 69 3.11 0.04 -14.88
CA ASN A 69 2.54 0.07 -16.24
C ASN A 69 1.76 1.36 -16.54
N THR A 70 1.27 2.06 -15.52
CA THR A 70 0.33 3.18 -15.66
C THR A 70 0.87 4.50 -15.15
N ALA A 71 1.98 4.51 -14.41
CA ALA A 71 2.47 5.71 -13.74
C ALA A 71 3.99 5.69 -13.55
N ALA A 72 4.57 6.87 -13.38
CA ALA A 72 5.95 7.04 -12.95
C ALA A 72 6.06 8.18 -11.93
N LEU A 73 6.82 7.94 -10.86
CA LEU A 73 7.17 8.91 -9.83
C LEU A 73 8.67 9.13 -9.80
N GLN A 74 9.08 10.33 -9.46
CA GLN A 74 10.48 10.66 -9.18
C GLN A 74 10.62 11.34 -7.84
N THR A 75 11.76 11.08 -7.16
CA THR A 75 12.11 11.73 -5.90
C THR A 75 13.61 11.97 -5.79
N VAL A 76 13.95 13.04 -5.08
CA VAL A 76 15.34 13.43 -4.75
C VAL A 76 15.54 13.53 -3.24
N GLY A 77 14.87 12.69 -2.46
CA GLY A 77 14.97 12.71 -1.00
C GLY A 77 13.62 12.63 -0.30
N GLY A 78 12.67 11.92 -0.89
CA GLY A 78 11.35 11.68 -0.31
C GLY A 78 11.21 10.33 0.40
N ARG A 79 10.15 10.22 1.17
CA ARG A 79 9.64 8.96 1.72
C ARG A 79 8.17 8.83 1.37
N PHE A 80 7.82 7.76 0.68
CA PHE A 80 6.46 7.54 0.21
C PHE A 80 6.13 6.06 0.05
N VAL A 81 4.83 5.78 -0.02
CA VAL A 81 4.27 4.46 -0.34
C VAL A 81 3.62 4.54 -1.71
N GLY A 82 3.84 3.52 -2.53
CA GLY A 82 3.16 3.33 -3.80
C GLY A 82 2.51 1.95 -3.86
N ARG A 83 1.21 1.89 -4.15
CA ARG A 83 0.43 0.67 -4.31
C ARG A 83 -0.27 0.64 -5.65
N ILE A 84 -0.06 -0.44 -6.40
CA ILE A 84 -0.81 -0.68 -7.63
C ILE A 84 -2.27 -0.98 -7.28
N GLU A 85 -3.16 -0.21 -7.86
CA GLU A 85 -4.59 -0.46 -7.97
C GLU A 85 -4.94 -0.71 -9.44
N ASP A 86 -6.17 -1.10 -9.75
CA ASP A 86 -6.56 -1.61 -11.07
C ASP A 86 -6.10 -0.74 -12.25
N ASP A 87 -6.23 0.58 -12.13
CA ASP A 87 -5.97 1.54 -13.21
C ASP A 87 -4.97 2.64 -12.84
N CYS A 88 -4.42 2.61 -11.61
CA CYS A 88 -3.56 3.68 -11.11
C CYS A 88 -2.51 3.19 -10.12
N LEU A 89 -1.60 4.08 -9.78
CA LEU A 89 -0.72 3.96 -8.63
C LEU A 89 -1.29 4.85 -7.51
N ARG A 90 -1.70 4.24 -6.40
CA ARG A 90 -2.07 4.95 -5.18
C ARG A 90 -0.81 5.36 -4.44
N VAL A 91 -0.67 6.64 -4.13
CA VAL A 91 0.55 7.20 -3.53
C VAL A 91 0.22 8.00 -2.30
N VAL A 92 0.98 7.77 -1.23
CA VAL A 92 0.97 8.60 -0.03
C VAL A 92 2.40 9.04 0.26
N VAL A 93 2.63 10.34 0.28
CA VAL A 93 3.93 10.93 0.59
C VAL A 93 3.94 11.31 2.06
N SER A 94 4.90 10.78 2.83
CA SER A 94 5.07 11.15 4.24
C SER A 94 6.02 12.32 4.42
N GLU A 95 7.09 12.37 3.63
CA GLU A 95 8.12 13.39 3.73
C GLU A 95 8.79 13.64 2.38
N GLY A 96 9.37 14.83 2.24
CA GLY A 96 10.25 15.18 1.13
C GLY A 96 9.50 15.54 -0.15
N ARG A 97 10.19 15.40 -1.26
CA ARG A 97 9.76 15.90 -2.57
C ARG A 97 9.58 14.75 -3.54
N VAL A 98 8.33 14.49 -3.91
CA VAL A 98 7.92 13.48 -4.89
C VAL A 98 7.12 14.16 -5.99
N PHE A 99 7.34 13.80 -7.23
CA PHE A 99 6.60 14.34 -8.35
C PHE A 99 6.33 13.30 -9.44
N THR A 100 5.33 13.56 -10.24
CA THR A 100 5.04 12.86 -11.49
C THR A 100 5.10 13.81 -12.67
N ARG A 101 5.31 13.27 -13.86
CA ARG A 101 5.26 14.01 -15.11
C ARG A 101 4.20 13.41 -16.02
N SER A 102 3.23 14.21 -16.43
CA SER A 102 2.23 13.80 -17.40
C SER A 102 2.88 13.42 -18.73
N GLN A 103 2.58 12.24 -19.26
CA GLN A 103 3.09 11.80 -20.55
C GLN A 103 2.48 12.58 -21.72
N SER A 104 1.25 13.07 -21.58
CA SER A 104 0.56 13.79 -22.64
C SER A 104 0.95 15.27 -22.73
N THR A 105 1.16 15.92 -21.58
CA THR A 105 1.43 17.38 -21.54
C THR A 105 2.86 17.72 -21.13
N GLY A 106 3.62 16.78 -20.57
CA GLY A 106 4.94 17.01 -20.00
C GLY A 106 4.94 17.81 -18.69
N LEU A 107 3.77 18.21 -18.18
CA LEU A 107 3.67 18.98 -16.96
C LEU A 107 4.12 18.18 -15.73
N ILE A 108 4.91 18.83 -14.89
CA ILE A 108 5.34 18.30 -13.60
C ILE A 108 4.30 18.65 -12.56
N GLN A 109 3.93 17.65 -11.77
CA GLN A 109 2.99 17.78 -10.67
C GLN A 109 3.63 17.27 -9.39
N TRP A 110 3.75 18.12 -8.38
CA TRP A 110 4.30 17.78 -7.07
C TRP A 110 3.22 17.12 -6.21
N LEU A 111 3.61 16.05 -5.53
CA LEU A 111 2.76 15.35 -4.57
C LEU A 111 3.18 15.79 -3.17
N GLU A 112 2.35 16.60 -2.54
CA GLU A 112 2.66 17.19 -1.23
C GLU A 112 2.57 16.14 -0.12
N PRO A 113 3.46 16.22 0.89
CA PRO A 113 3.38 15.39 2.07
C PRO A 113 2.02 15.51 2.79
N GLY A 114 1.53 14.39 3.31
CA GLY A 114 0.23 14.29 3.97
C GLY A 114 -0.96 14.11 3.01
N GLY A 115 -0.75 14.25 1.71
CA GLY A 115 -1.75 13.98 0.69
C GLY A 115 -1.78 12.50 0.27
N GLU A 116 -2.93 12.07 -0.21
CA GLU A 116 -3.14 10.78 -0.86
C GLU A 116 -3.55 11.01 -2.32
N TRP A 117 -2.92 10.29 -3.25
CA TRP A 117 -2.98 10.58 -4.67
C TRP A 117 -3.27 9.33 -5.50
N ARG A 118 -4.06 9.50 -6.54
CA ARG A 118 -4.14 8.57 -7.67
C ARG A 118 -3.24 9.09 -8.79
N VAL A 119 -2.26 8.30 -9.19
CA VAL A 119 -1.30 8.67 -10.22
C VAL A 119 -1.46 7.77 -11.43
N THR A 120 -1.59 8.38 -12.60
CA THR A 120 -1.68 7.71 -13.91
C THR A 120 -0.69 8.33 -14.89
N ALA A 121 -0.65 7.85 -16.12
CA ALA A 121 0.15 8.46 -17.18
C ALA A 121 -0.25 9.91 -17.51
N SER A 122 -1.49 10.31 -17.21
CA SER A 122 -1.97 11.68 -17.45
C SER A 122 -1.66 12.66 -16.32
N GLY A 123 -1.29 12.19 -15.14
CA GLY A 123 -0.98 13.04 -13.99
C GLY A 123 -1.45 12.45 -12.68
N ALA A 124 -1.56 13.30 -11.66
CA ALA A 124 -1.99 12.93 -10.33
C ALA A 124 -3.27 13.67 -9.92
N GLU A 125 -4.15 12.96 -9.25
CA GLU A 125 -5.38 13.47 -8.67
C GLU A 125 -5.36 13.21 -7.17
N GLN A 126 -5.60 14.24 -6.36
CA GLN A 126 -5.70 14.09 -4.92
C GLN A 126 -7.03 13.43 -4.57
N VAL A 127 -6.99 12.46 -3.66
CA VAL A 127 -8.17 11.72 -3.21
C VAL A 127 -8.42 11.92 -1.73
N THR A 128 -9.66 11.66 -1.31
CA THR A 128 -10.01 11.70 0.12
C THR A 128 -9.27 10.58 0.86
N PRO A 129 -8.55 10.89 1.95
CA PRO A 129 -7.87 9.88 2.75
C PRO A 129 -8.83 8.85 3.33
N SER A 130 -8.39 7.60 3.39
CA SER A 130 -9.19 6.47 3.91
C SER A 130 -9.34 6.46 5.43
N GLY A 131 -8.63 7.34 6.15
CA GLY A 131 -8.54 7.30 7.61
C GLY A 131 -7.52 6.29 8.14
N MET A 132 -6.87 5.52 7.25
CA MET A 132 -5.80 4.60 7.59
C MET A 132 -4.43 5.24 7.37
N ASP A 133 -3.48 4.95 8.27
CA ASP A 133 -2.09 5.31 8.08
C ASP A 133 -1.45 4.39 7.02
N ALA A 134 -1.16 4.95 5.86
CA ALA A 134 -0.57 4.21 4.74
C ALA A 134 0.84 3.70 5.02
N MET A 135 1.56 4.24 6.01
CA MET A 135 2.89 3.80 6.41
C MET A 135 2.88 2.68 7.46
N ALA A 136 1.77 2.44 8.14
CA ALA A 136 1.70 1.53 9.29
C ALA A 136 2.12 0.09 8.96
N TRP A 137 1.88 -0.38 7.75
CA TRP A 137 2.28 -1.73 7.34
C TRP A 137 3.81 -1.93 7.37
N THR A 138 4.59 -0.87 7.25
CA THR A 138 6.07 -0.95 7.35
C THR A 138 6.51 -1.44 8.72
N GLU A 139 5.70 -1.21 9.75
CA GLU A 139 5.86 -1.70 11.12
C GLU A 139 5.01 -2.97 11.41
N GLY A 140 4.34 -3.52 10.41
CA GLY A 140 3.47 -4.69 10.57
C GLY A 140 2.11 -4.39 11.18
N LEU A 141 1.60 -3.19 11.00
CA LEU A 141 0.39 -2.70 11.61
C LEU A 141 -0.64 -2.22 10.58
N ILE A 142 -1.91 -2.27 10.95
CA ILE A 142 -2.96 -1.38 10.44
C ILE A 142 -3.23 -0.39 11.55
N VAL A 143 -3.12 0.90 11.25
CA VAL A 143 -3.42 1.98 12.17
C VAL A 143 -4.42 2.90 11.50
N GLY A 144 -5.48 3.24 12.21
CA GLY A 144 -6.46 4.15 11.65
C GLY A 144 -7.43 4.67 12.68
N LYS A 145 -8.08 5.77 12.29
CA LYS A 145 -9.12 6.43 13.07
C LYS A 145 -10.38 6.55 12.22
N ASN A 146 -11.48 6.06 12.77
CA ASN A 146 -12.78 6.13 12.12
C ASN A 146 -12.79 5.48 10.72
N MET A 147 -12.07 4.35 10.58
CA MET A 147 -12.01 3.56 9.35
C MET A 147 -13.35 2.92 9.06
N LEU A 148 -13.72 2.83 7.79
CA LEU A 148 -14.84 1.97 7.36
C LEU A 148 -14.46 0.50 7.51
N LEU A 149 -15.40 -0.32 8.02
CA LEU A 149 -15.18 -1.76 8.17
C LEU A 149 -14.83 -2.42 6.83
N ARG A 150 -15.50 -2.04 5.74
CA ARG A 150 -15.18 -2.55 4.40
C ARG A 150 -13.73 -2.29 4.00
N ASP A 151 -13.19 -1.09 4.31
CA ASP A 151 -11.81 -0.73 3.96
C ASP A 151 -10.80 -1.50 4.83
N PHE A 152 -11.10 -1.65 6.11
CA PHE A 152 -10.32 -2.47 7.03
C PHE A 152 -10.25 -3.93 6.59
N LEU A 153 -11.39 -4.53 6.21
CA LEU A 153 -11.46 -5.91 5.72
C LEU A 153 -10.74 -6.06 4.37
N THR A 154 -10.82 -5.07 3.49
CA THR A 154 -10.07 -5.05 2.24
C THR A 154 -8.56 -5.08 2.50
N GLN A 155 -8.08 -4.33 3.49
CA GLN A 155 -6.66 -4.38 3.88
C GLN A 155 -6.28 -5.76 4.45
N ILE A 156 -7.05 -6.31 5.39
CA ILE A 156 -6.77 -7.64 5.95
C ILE A 156 -6.73 -8.70 4.86
N SER A 157 -7.63 -8.65 3.87
CA SER A 157 -7.72 -9.62 2.78
C SER A 157 -6.43 -9.74 1.97
N ARG A 158 -5.62 -8.69 1.92
CA ARG A 158 -4.32 -8.68 1.23
C ARG A 158 -3.29 -9.59 1.89
N TYR A 159 -3.38 -9.78 3.21
CA TYR A 159 -2.41 -10.52 4.02
C TYR A 159 -2.81 -11.97 4.27
N ARG A 160 -3.93 -12.41 3.75
CA ARG A 160 -4.43 -13.78 3.91
C ARG A 160 -4.74 -14.43 2.57
N ARG A 161 -4.82 -15.75 2.58
CA ARG A 161 -5.29 -16.54 1.44
C ARG A 161 -6.80 -16.71 1.51
N GLY A 162 -7.41 -16.87 0.34
CA GLY A 162 -8.86 -17.07 0.21
C GLY A 162 -9.65 -15.76 0.19
N TYR A 163 -10.96 -15.91 0.21
CA TYR A 163 -11.89 -14.80 0.06
C TYR A 163 -12.35 -14.31 1.42
N LEU A 164 -12.40 -13.00 1.58
CA LEU A 164 -12.99 -12.32 2.72
C LEU A 164 -14.06 -11.37 2.18
N THR A 165 -15.30 -11.60 2.57
CA THR A 165 -16.45 -10.79 2.14
C THR A 165 -17.10 -10.09 3.32
N CYS A 166 -17.68 -8.93 3.05
CA CYS A 166 -18.42 -8.11 4.00
C CYS A 166 -19.85 -7.94 3.50
N SER A 167 -20.83 -8.14 4.35
CA SER A 167 -22.22 -7.81 3.99
C SER A 167 -22.42 -6.30 3.96
N ASP A 168 -23.29 -5.84 3.05
CA ASP A 168 -23.46 -4.40 2.77
C ASP A 168 -24.02 -3.63 3.97
N ASP A 169 -24.86 -4.25 4.79
CA ASP A 169 -25.50 -3.66 5.97
C ASP A 169 -24.53 -3.26 7.08
N ILE A 170 -23.33 -3.83 7.10
CA ILE A 170 -22.28 -3.51 8.09
C ILE A 170 -21.04 -2.82 7.48
N ALA A 171 -20.99 -2.68 6.18
CA ALA A 171 -19.82 -2.19 5.45
C ALA A 171 -19.35 -0.78 5.89
N GLU A 172 -20.32 0.04 6.35
CA GLU A 172 -20.07 1.41 6.80
C GLU A 172 -19.87 1.55 8.31
N LEU A 173 -19.87 0.45 9.06
CA LEU A 173 -19.47 0.51 10.46
C LEU A 173 -18.06 1.07 10.59
N ARG A 174 -17.82 1.78 11.68
CA ARG A 174 -16.55 2.48 11.93
C ARG A 174 -15.76 1.80 13.04
N LEU A 175 -14.46 1.71 12.84
CA LEU A 175 -13.53 1.26 13.87
C LEU A 175 -12.27 2.10 13.89
N SER A 176 -11.65 2.17 15.06
CA SER A 176 -10.38 2.86 15.29
C SER A 176 -9.46 1.97 16.09
N GLY A 177 -8.17 2.07 15.86
CA GLY A 177 -7.20 1.32 16.64
C GLY A 177 -5.91 1.05 15.93
N VAL A 178 -5.11 0.22 16.59
CA VAL A 178 -3.83 -0.31 16.13
C VAL A 178 -3.94 -1.83 16.11
N PHE A 179 -3.75 -2.43 14.94
CA PHE A 179 -3.96 -3.86 14.70
C PHE A 179 -2.70 -4.48 14.12
N ARG A 180 -2.30 -5.65 14.63
CA ARG A 180 -1.12 -6.37 14.16
C ARG A 180 -1.45 -7.24 12.95
N LEU A 181 -0.71 -7.08 11.86
CA LEU A 181 -0.87 -7.84 10.62
C LEU A 181 -0.31 -9.26 10.67
N GLN A 182 0.44 -9.62 11.71
CA GLN A 182 1.11 -10.91 11.81
C GLN A 182 0.14 -12.10 11.79
N ASP A 183 -1.06 -11.93 12.36
CA ASP A 183 -2.11 -12.95 12.37
C ASP A 183 -3.45 -12.36 11.91
N PRO A 184 -3.72 -12.32 10.59
CA PRO A 184 -4.97 -11.79 10.06
C PRO A 184 -6.22 -12.52 10.57
N GLU A 185 -6.14 -13.82 10.82
CA GLU A 185 -7.28 -14.60 11.33
C GLU A 185 -7.64 -14.17 12.76
N GLN A 186 -6.65 -13.89 13.60
CA GLN A 186 -6.89 -13.36 14.93
C GLN A 186 -7.58 -11.99 14.89
N LEU A 187 -7.20 -11.12 13.96
CA LEU A 187 -7.87 -9.83 13.77
C LEU A 187 -9.35 -9.98 13.45
N LEU A 188 -9.69 -10.94 12.58
CA LEU A 188 -11.10 -11.22 12.28
C LEU A 188 -11.86 -11.71 13.50
N GLN A 189 -11.27 -12.56 14.34
CA GLN A 189 -11.88 -13.07 15.56
C GLN A 189 -12.12 -11.98 16.62
N LEU A 190 -11.36 -10.89 16.59
CA LEU A 190 -11.54 -9.77 17.52
C LEU A 190 -12.69 -8.83 17.11
N LEU A 191 -13.11 -8.81 15.86
CA LEU A 191 -14.16 -7.91 15.38
C LEU A 191 -15.48 -8.01 16.17
N PRO A 192 -16.00 -9.21 16.49
CA PRO A 192 -17.23 -9.34 17.28
C PRO A 192 -17.14 -8.78 18.71
N THR A 193 -15.94 -8.54 19.23
CA THR A 193 -15.76 -7.96 20.57
C THR A 193 -15.97 -6.45 20.60
N THR A 194 -15.86 -5.78 19.44
CA THR A 194 -15.92 -4.32 19.34
C THR A 194 -17.05 -3.81 18.45
N LEU A 195 -17.55 -4.66 17.55
CA LEU A 195 -18.60 -4.33 16.58
C LEU A 195 -19.75 -5.35 16.65
N PRO A 196 -20.99 -4.96 16.29
CA PRO A 196 -22.15 -5.86 16.27
C PRO A 196 -22.12 -6.76 15.01
N VAL A 197 -21.08 -7.54 14.88
CA VAL A 197 -20.83 -8.41 13.73
C VAL A 197 -20.52 -9.84 14.17
N GLN A 198 -20.69 -10.78 13.26
CA GLN A 198 -20.22 -12.15 13.39
C GLN A 198 -19.34 -12.52 12.20
N VAL A 199 -18.41 -13.43 12.44
CA VAL A 199 -17.49 -13.95 11.44
C VAL A 199 -17.85 -15.40 11.15
N ARG A 200 -18.26 -15.69 9.92
CA ARG A 200 -18.66 -17.03 9.48
C ARG A 200 -17.66 -17.58 8.49
N GLN A 201 -17.16 -18.76 8.76
CA GLN A 201 -16.40 -19.53 7.80
C GLN A 201 -17.38 -20.35 6.94
N LEU A 202 -17.54 -19.94 5.68
CA LEU A 202 -18.44 -20.61 4.73
C LEU A 202 -17.78 -21.83 4.11
N THR A 203 -16.47 -21.72 3.78
CA THR A 203 -15.63 -22.84 3.32
C THR A 203 -14.23 -22.67 3.92
N ARG A 204 -13.33 -23.63 3.66
CA ARG A 204 -11.91 -23.54 4.04
C ARG A 204 -11.26 -22.24 3.55
N TRP A 205 -11.73 -21.68 2.43
CA TRP A 205 -11.14 -20.52 1.77
C TRP A 205 -12.04 -19.29 1.74
N TRP A 206 -13.23 -19.37 2.30
CA TRP A 206 -14.18 -18.26 2.26
C TRP A 206 -14.70 -17.92 3.65
N VAL A 207 -14.37 -16.71 4.08
CA VAL A 207 -14.85 -16.11 5.34
C VAL A 207 -15.76 -14.94 5.01
N ARG A 208 -16.86 -14.84 5.71
CA ARG A 208 -17.81 -13.74 5.60
C ARG A 208 -17.99 -13.04 6.95
N VAL A 209 -17.91 -11.71 6.92
CA VAL A 209 -18.30 -10.86 8.05
C VAL A 209 -19.68 -10.30 7.76
N GLU A 210 -20.61 -10.50 8.68
CA GLU A 210 -22.01 -10.13 8.54
C GLU A 210 -22.55 -9.58 9.86
N ALA A 211 -23.74 -8.93 9.81
CA ALA A 211 -24.39 -8.44 11.03
C ALA A 211 -24.63 -9.59 12.02
N LEU A 212 -24.50 -9.28 13.30
CA LEU A 212 -24.93 -10.19 14.36
C LEU A 212 -26.43 -10.46 14.20
N GLY A 213 -26.82 -11.72 14.01
CA GLY A 213 -28.21 -12.09 13.82
C GLY A 213 -29.07 -11.56 14.99
N ARG A 214 -30.16 -10.92 14.68
CA ARG A 214 -31.18 -10.64 15.71
C ARG A 214 -31.72 -11.99 16.16
N ALA A 215 -31.53 -12.30 17.47
CA ALA A 215 -32.16 -13.44 18.10
C ALA A 215 -33.69 -13.28 18.08
#